data_04bef911bdde69bd60b3e70836c65138
#
_entry.id   04bef911bdde69bd60b3e70836c65138
#
_cell.length_a   1.000
_cell.length_b   1.000
_cell.length_c   1.000
_cell.angle_alpha   90.00
_cell.angle_beta   90.00
_cell.angle_gamma   90.00
#
_symmetry.space_group_name_H-M   'P 1'
#
loop_
_entity.id
_entity.type
_entity.pdbx_description
1 polymer ?
#
loop_
_entity_poly.entity_id
_entity_poly.type
_entity_poly.pdbx_seq_one_letter_code
_entity_poly.pdbx_strand_id
1 'polypeptide(L)'
;MKQILPLLLILSSPAFGDEEYGTLNPEELSLNANVQRALRGETTMSVCASGYLMTKSGRHDVAREVFEACAKAGFTGTMTWMSYMEDNGFGGDYDPDRAAEWDRKAAEMGDPVGKFNYGLDLLRGHGVTKNEAAAKDWIDQAAEDGLEIAKRLQDANYDPDEVTPDADNWKYAPMF
;
A
#
# COMPACT_ATOMS: atom_id res chain seq x y z
N MET A 1 -73.40 41.06 -13.10
CA MET A 1 -72.47 40.85 -12.00
C MET A 1 -71.39 39.88 -12.51
N LYS A 2 -70.17 40.36 -12.80
CA LYS A 2 -69.04 39.55 -13.25
C LYS A 2 -68.19 39.23 -12.03
N GLN A 3 -68.13 37.94 -11.67
CA GLN A 3 -67.25 37.46 -10.61
C GLN A 3 -65.83 37.36 -11.17
N ILE A 4 -64.88 38.10 -10.58
CA ILE A 4 -63.47 38.02 -10.84
C ILE A 4 -62.89 36.98 -9.93
N LEU A 5 -62.43 35.86 -10.47
CA LEU A 5 -61.72 34.80 -9.76
C LEU A 5 -60.27 35.24 -9.52
N PRO A 6 -59.71 35.23 -8.32
CA PRO A 6 -58.33 35.60 -8.13
C PRO A 6 -57.44 34.44 -8.59
N LEU A 7 -56.48 34.77 -9.48
CA LEU A 7 -55.42 33.90 -9.95
C LEU A 7 -54.40 33.73 -8.79
N LEU A 8 -54.39 32.55 -8.19
CA LEU A 8 -53.38 32.21 -7.18
C LEU A 8 -52.06 31.93 -7.90
N LEU A 9 -51.10 32.86 -7.81
CA LEU A 9 -49.71 32.64 -8.21
C LEU A 9 -49.06 31.74 -7.16
N ILE A 10 -48.88 30.47 -7.50
CA ILE A 10 -48.02 29.58 -6.70
C ILE A 10 -46.58 29.96 -7.06
N LEU A 11 -45.93 30.71 -6.18
CA LEU A 11 -44.49 30.90 -6.16
C LEU A 11 -43.83 29.58 -5.77
N SER A 12 -43.40 28.79 -6.74
CA SER A 12 -42.50 27.66 -6.49
C SER A 12 -41.15 28.23 -6.08
N SER A 13 -40.87 28.19 -4.80
CA SER A 13 -39.50 28.40 -4.29
C SER A 13 -38.62 27.34 -4.91
N PRO A 14 -37.46 27.68 -5.49
CA PRO A 14 -36.47 26.68 -5.85
C PRO A 14 -36.05 26.01 -4.52
N ALA A 15 -36.25 24.72 -4.44
CA ALA A 15 -35.63 23.93 -3.39
C ALA A 15 -34.12 23.98 -3.64
N PHE A 16 -33.46 24.90 -2.97
CA PHE A 16 -32.01 24.75 -2.77
C PHE A 16 -31.90 23.55 -1.84
N GLY A 17 -31.49 22.40 -2.39
CA GLY A 17 -31.03 21.29 -1.58
C GLY A 17 -29.85 21.83 -0.74
N ASP A 18 -29.93 21.63 0.56
CA ASP A 18 -28.81 21.93 1.44
C ASP A 18 -27.62 21.11 0.96
N GLU A 19 -26.62 21.78 0.39
CA GLU A 19 -25.32 21.20 0.01
C GLU A 19 -24.47 20.84 1.25
N GLU A 20 -25.10 20.51 2.37
CA GLU A 20 -24.43 20.13 3.60
C GLU A 20 -23.85 18.70 3.57
N TYR A 21 -24.24 17.91 2.59
CA TYR A 21 -23.55 16.67 2.24
C TYR A 21 -22.71 16.95 1.01
N GLY A 22 -21.47 17.39 1.24
CA GLY A 22 -20.54 17.74 0.20
C GLY A 22 -20.57 16.69 -0.90
N THR A 23 -20.93 17.10 -2.10
CA THR A 23 -20.65 16.34 -3.31
C THR A 23 -19.16 16.01 -3.25
N LEU A 24 -18.86 14.70 -3.12
CA LEU A 24 -17.47 14.24 -3.20
C LEU A 24 -16.87 14.86 -4.46
N ASN A 25 -16.04 15.90 -4.28
CA ASN A 25 -15.40 16.55 -5.41
C ASN A 25 -14.53 15.50 -6.10
N PRO A 26 -14.80 15.13 -7.36
CA PRO A 26 -14.00 14.13 -8.08
C PRO A 26 -12.51 14.48 -8.07
N GLU A 27 -12.17 15.77 -7.97
CA GLU A 27 -10.79 16.21 -7.88
C GLU A 27 -10.15 15.88 -6.51
N GLU A 28 -10.88 15.93 -5.42
CA GLU A 28 -10.38 15.60 -4.07
C GLU A 28 -10.13 14.08 -3.91
N LEU A 29 -10.88 13.26 -4.62
CA LEU A 29 -10.72 11.80 -4.65
C LEU A 29 -9.82 11.33 -5.78
N SER A 30 -9.33 12.23 -6.65
CA SER A 30 -8.48 11.83 -7.74
C SER A 30 -7.14 11.32 -7.22
N LEU A 31 -6.61 10.26 -7.86
CA LEU A 31 -5.27 9.77 -7.55
C LEU A 31 -4.21 10.88 -7.70
N ASN A 32 -4.41 11.81 -8.64
CA ASN A 32 -3.51 12.94 -8.83
C ASN A 32 -3.54 13.91 -7.64
N ALA A 33 -4.70 14.16 -7.04
CA ALA A 33 -4.80 14.98 -5.83
C ALA A 33 -4.02 14.33 -4.67
N ASN A 34 -4.11 13.01 -4.52
CA ASN A 34 -3.35 12.27 -3.50
C ASN A 34 -1.83 12.35 -3.72
N VAL A 35 -1.36 12.32 -4.98
CA VAL A 35 0.06 12.58 -5.27
C VAL A 35 0.48 13.95 -4.75
N GLN A 36 -0.27 14.99 -5.11
CA GLN A 36 0.06 16.35 -4.66
C GLN A 36 0.00 16.50 -3.14
N ARG A 37 -0.92 15.80 -2.47
CA ARG A 37 -0.99 15.77 -1.00
C ARG A 37 0.25 15.09 -0.40
N ALA A 38 0.62 13.92 -0.92
CA ALA A 38 1.82 13.21 -0.47
C ALA A 38 3.08 14.07 -0.62
N LEU A 39 3.25 14.72 -1.78
CA LEU A 39 4.40 15.59 -2.05
C LEU A 39 4.45 16.84 -1.17
N ARG A 40 3.32 17.31 -0.65
CA ARG A 40 3.26 18.38 0.36
C ARG A 40 3.44 17.86 1.79
N GLY A 41 3.66 16.57 2.00
CA GLY A 41 3.81 15.95 3.31
C GLY A 41 2.48 15.64 4.03
N GLU A 42 1.35 15.69 3.31
CA GLU A 42 0.05 15.27 3.84
C GLU A 42 -0.09 13.75 3.75
N THR A 43 0.72 13.02 4.50
CA THR A 43 0.84 11.57 4.47
C THR A 43 -0.17 10.92 5.42
N THR A 44 -1.43 10.88 5.02
CA THR A 44 -2.47 10.13 5.72
C THR A 44 -2.53 8.67 5.20
N MET A 45 -3.14 7.77 5.97
CA MET A 45 -3.34 6.37 5.54
C MET A 45 -3.99 6.28 4.15
N SER A 46 -5.03 7.09 3.88
CA SER A 46 -5.73 7.08 2.59
C SER A 46 -4.85 7.59 1.43
N VAL A 47 -4.04 8.61 1.68
CA VAL A 47 -3.09 9.12 0.68
C VAL A 47 -2.04 8.06 0.39
N CYS A 48 -1.45 7.44 1.42
CA CYS A 48 -0.42 6.43 1.26
C CYS A 48 -0.95 5.15 0.58
N ALA A 49 -2.16 4.71 0.95
CA ALA A 49 -2.82 3.56 0.31
C ALA A 49 -3.13 3.80 -1.18
N SER A 50 -3.29 5.06 -1.61
CA SER A 50 -3.54 5.36 -3.03
C SER A 50 -2.38 4.97 -3.95
N GLY A 51 -1.16 4.88 -3.42
CA GLY A 51 0.00 4.36 -4.16
C GLY A 51 -0.23 2.95 -4.71
N TYR A 52 -0.91 2.09 -3.95
CA TYR A 52 -1.30 0.76 -4.40
C TYR A 52 -2.17 0.82 -5.67
N LEU A 53 -3.19 1.68 -5.69
CA LEU A 53 -4.06 1.83 -6.86
C LEU A 53 -3.30 2.37 -8.07
N MET A 54 -2.33 3.25 -7.85
CA MET A 54 -1.44 3.76 -8.90
C MET A 54 -0.58 2.64 -9.48
N THR A 55 0.00 1.80 -8.62
CA THR A 55 0.78 0.61 -9.04
C THR A 55 -0.09 -0.33 -9.89
N LYS A 56 -1.29 -0.67 -9.43
CA LYS A 56 -2.23 -1.54 -10.17
C LYS A 56 -2.73 -0.93 -11.49
N SER A 57 -2.67 0.39 -11.64
CA SER A 57 -3.01 1.09 -12.89
C SER A 57 -1.81 1.30 -13.83
N GLY A 58 -0.64 0.75 -13.49
CA GLY A 58 0.59 0.89 -14.28
C GLY A 58 1.30 2.25 -14.15
N ARG A 59 0.86 3.10 -13.20
CA ARG A 59 1.47 4.41 -12.94
C ARG A 59 2.56 4.29 -11.90
N HIS A 60 3.59 3.52 -12.22
CA HIS A 60 4.64 3.11 -11.28
C HIS A 60 5.53 4.27 -10.81
N ASP A 61 5.85 5.20 -11.71
CA ASP A 61 6.60 6.41 -11.41
C ASP A 61 5.91 7.25 -10.33
N VAL A 62 4.62 7.49 -10.53
CA VAL A 62 3.79 8.27 -9.59
C VAL A 62 3.55 7.52 -8.28
N ALA A 63 3.35 6.20 -8.33
CA ALA A 63 3.23 5.36 -7.15
C ALA A 63 4.48 5.45 -6.26
N ARG A 64 5.67 5.42 -6.88
CA ARG A 64 6.96 5.56 -6.21
C ARG A 64 7.05 6.89 -5.45
N GLU A 65 6.66 8.02 -6.06
CA GLU A 65 6.66 9.32 -5.40
C GLU A 65 5.80 9.32 -4.13
N VAL A 66 4.61 8.73 -4.21
CA VAL A 66 3.70 8.62 -3.05
C VAL A 66 4.28 7.71 -1.97
N PHE A 67 4.79 6.54 -2.33
CA PHE A 67 5.35 5.60 -1.37
C PHE A 67 6.61 6.16 -0.70
N GLU A 68 7.49 6.83 -1.43
CA GLU A 68 8.67 7.48 -0.84
C GLU A 68 8.30 8.57 0.17
N ALA A 69 7.32 9.42 -0.17
CA ALA A 69 6.85 10.45 0.75
C ALA A 69 6.28 9.83 2.03
N CYS A 70 5.47 8.77 1.89
CA CYS A 70 4.86 8.08 3.01
C CYS A 70 5.88 7.27 3.83
N ALA A 71 6.84 6.62 3.19
CA ALA A 71 7.92 5.91 3.88
C ALA A 71 8.78 6.85 4.73
N LYS A 72 9.08 8.05 4.21
CA LYS A 72 9.76 9.11 4.99
C LYS A 72 8.96 9.56 6.20
N ALA A 73 7.64 9.49 6.14
CA ALA A 73 6.73 9.80 7.25
C ALA A 73 6.52 8.61 8.21
N GLY A 74 7.16 7.46 7.97
CA GLY A 74 7.14 6.31 8.86
C GLY A 74 6.03 5.27 8.58
N PHE A 75 5.38 5.32 7.42
CA PHE A 75 4.41 4.30 7.04
C PHE A 75 5.13 3.05 6.52
N THR A 76 5.26 2.04 7.39
CA THR A 76 6.05 0.82 7.11
C THR A 76 5.50 0.02 5.92
N GLY A 77 4.19 -0.10 5.78
CA GLY A 77 3.58 -0.76 4.62
C GLY A 77 3.97 -0.14 3.28
N THR A 78 4.33 1.16 3.24
CA THR A 78 4.84 1.76 1.99
C THR A 78 6.30 1.43 1.74
N MET A 79 7.07 1.07 2.77
CA MET A 79 8.44 0.57 2.63
C MET A 79 8.45 -0.80 1.95
N THR A 80 7.54 -1.70 2.37
CA THR A 80 7.41 -3.02 1.71
C THR A 80 6.92 -2.90 0.26
N TRP A 81 6.10 -1.89 -0.05
CA TRP A 81 5.76 -1.56 -1.44
C TRP A 81 6.95 -1.01 -2.22
N MET A 82 7.82 -0.21 -1.61
CA MET A 82 9.06 0.25 -2.25
C MET A 82 9.99 -0.93 -2.55
N SER A 83 10.13 -1.88 -1.60
CA SER A 83 10.87 -3.13 -1.84
C SER A 83 10.33 -3.87 -3.07
N TYR A 84 9.03 -4.12 -3.11
CA TYR A 84 8.38 -4.75 -4.25
C TYR A 84 8.63 -4.02 -5.58
N MET A 85 8.63 -2.69 -5.58
CA MET A 85 8.90 -1.90 -6.80
C MET A 85 10.36 -1.99 -7.25
N GLU A 86 11.31 -2.02 -6.32
CA GLU A 86 12.73 -2.21 -6.64
C GLU A 86 12.98 -3.61 -7.21
N ASP A 87 12.39 -4.64 -6.61
CA ASP A 87 12.51 -6.03 -7.05
C ASP A 87 11.86 -6.33 -8.41
N ASN A 88 10.95 -5.48 -8.86
CA ASN A 88 10.29 -5.65 -10.15
C ASN A 88 10.68 -4.60 -11.19
N GLY A 89 11.56 -3.66 -10.85
CA GLY A 89 11.92 -2.55 -11.73
C GLY A 89 10.74 -1.64 -12.06
N PHE A 90 9.77 -1.49 -11.15
CA PHE A 90 8.58 -0.68 -11.38
C PHE A 90 8.85 0.80 -11.10
N GLY A 91 8.82 1.61 -12.15
CA GLY A 91 9.13 3.04 -12.07
C GLY A 91 10.60 3.34 -11.83
N GLY A 92 11.49 2.37 -12.07
CA GLY A 92 12.93 2.46 -11.92
C GLY A 92 13.62 1.21 -12.42
N ASP A 93 14.92 1.08 -12.18
CA ASP A 93 15.67 -0.13 -12.50
C ASP A 93 15.40 -1.23 -11.45
N TYR A 94 15.59 -2.49 -11.84
CA TYR A 94 15.63 -3.61 -10.92
C TYR A 94 16.84 -3.45 -9.98
N ASP A 95 16.59 -3.40 -8.68
CA ASP A 95 17.62 -3.15 -7.65
C ASP A 95 17.32 -3.96 -6.37
N PRO A 96 17.76 -5.23 -6.31
CA PRO A 96 17.51 -6.07 -5.15
C PRO A 96 18.19 -5.58 -3.88
N ASP A 97 19.33 -4.88 -3.98
CA ASP A 97 20.04 -4.34 -2.81
C ASP A 97 19.18 -3.25 -2.13
N ARG A 98 18.54 -2.39 -2.93
CA ARG A 98 17.61 -1.39 -2.42
C ARG A 98 16.30 -2.01 -1.93
N ALA A 99 15.83 -3.07 -2.57
CA ALA A 99 14.66 -3.81 -2.11
C ALA A 99 14.87 -4.33 -0.69
N ALA A 100 15.95 -5.08 -0.47
CA ALA A 100 16.30 -5.61 0.84
C ALA A 100 16.57 -4.50 1.89
N GLU A 101 17.09 -3.34 1.47
CA GLU A 101 17.23 -2.19 2.38
C GLU A 101 15.87 -1.64 2.84
N TRP A 102 14.86 -1.59 1.95
CA TRP A 102 13.52 -1.19 2.31
C TRP A 102 12.84 -2.18 3.28
N ASP A 103 12.95 -3.48 3.00
CA ASP A 103 12.40 -4.52 3.88
C ASP A 103 13.09 -4.51 5.24
N ARG A 104 14.40 -4.32 5.29
CA ARG A 104 15.13 -4.15 6.55
C ARG A 104 14.61 -2.95 7.36
N LYS A 105 14.40 -1.79 6.73
CA LYS A 105 13.86 -0.59 7.40
C LYS A 105 12.47 -0.86 7.97
N ALA A 106 11.60 -1.51 7.21
CA ALA A 106 10.27 -1.89 7.68
C ALA A 106 10.35 -2.86 8.87
N ALA A 107 11.24 -3.87 8.78
CA ALA A 107 11.48 -4.85 9.84
C ALA A 107 11.97 -4.19 11.15
N GLU A 108 12.95 -3.30 11.06
CA GLU A 108 13.51 -2.56 12.20
C GLU A 108 12.47 -1.63 12.85
N MET A 109 11.47 -1.19 12.11
CA MET A 109 10.33 -0.43 12.62
C MET A 109 9.18 -1.31 13.15
N GLY A 110 9.36 -2.63 13.15
CA GLY A 110 8.43 -3.58 13.73
C GLY A 110 7.32 -4.07 12.81
N ASP A 111 7.40 -3.80 11.50
CA ASP A 111 6.41 -4.30 10.53
C ASP A 111 6.54 -5.81 10.35
N PRO A 112 5.48 -6.62 10.58
CA PRO A 112 5.57 -8.07 10.45
C PRO A 112 5.88 -8.53 9.01
N VAL A 113 5.37 -7.81 8.00
CA VAL A 113 5.63 -8.13 6.58
C VAL A 113 7.08 -7.78 6.26
N GLY A 114 7.56 -6.62 6.71
CA GLY A 114 8.96 -6.23 6.56
C GLY A 114 9.92 -7.23 7.22
N LYS A 115 9.62 -7.69 8.45
CA LYS A 115 10.39 -8.74 9.15
C LYS A 115 10.45 -10.03 8.33
N PHE A 116 9.32 -10.46 7.80
CA PHE A 116 9.22 -11.67 6.98
C PHE A 116 10.01 -11.52 5.68
N ASN A 117 9.81 -10.44 4.93
CA ASN A 117 10.48 -10.19 3.67
C ASN A 117 12.00 -10.12 3.86
N TYR A 118 12.47 -9.33 4.84
CA TYR A 118 13.90 -9.24 5.13
C TYR A 118 14.49 -10.57 5.58
N GLY A 119 13.72 -11.37 6.34
CA GLY A 119 14.07 -12.74 6.68
C GLY A 119 14.24 -13.62 5.44
N LEU A 120 13.36 -13.50 4.44
CA LEU A 120 13.49 -14.21 3.16
C LEU A 120 14.71 -13.75 2.35
N ASP A 121 14.99 -12.45 2.32
CA ASP A 121 16.17 -11.90 1.66
C ASP A 121 17.46 -12.50 2.24
N LEU A 122 17.55 -12.54 3.56
CA LEU A 122 18.67 -13.15 4.27
C LEU A 122 18.77 -14.66 4.04
N LEU A 123 17.63 -15.36 3.95
CA LEU A 123 17.58 -16.80 3.74
C LEU A 123 18.04 -17.18 2.33
N ARG A 124 17.71 -16.37 1.34
CA ARG A 124 18.03 -16.55 -0.08
C ARG A 124 19.37 -15.92 -0.47
N GLY A 125 19.82 -14.89 0.24
CA GLY A 125 20.91 -14.03 -0.18
C GLY A 125 20.48 -13.09 -1.31
N HIS A 126 19.26 -12.59 -1.26
CA HIS A 126 18.67 -11.69 -2.26
C HIS A 126 18.89 -10.24 -1.83
N GLY A 127 19.67 -9.48 -2.57
CA GLY A 127 20.05 -8.10 -2.25
C GLY A 127 20.90 -7.95 -0.97
N VAL A 128 21.17 -9.04 -0.26
CA VAL A 128 21.98 -9.09 0.96
C VAL A 128 22.83 -10.35 1.00
N THR A 129 23.87 -10.33 1.82
CA THR A 129 24.64 -11.56 2.09
C THR A 129 23.75 -12.57 2.84
N LYS A 130 23.69 -13.80 2.33
CA LYS A 130 22.94 -14.89 2.95
C LYS A 130 23.36 -15.10 4.41
N ASN A 131 22.36 -15.15 5.30
CA ASN A 131 22.54 -15.39 6.73
C ASN A 131 21.33 -16.15 7.31
N GLU A 132 21.40 -17.47 7.32
CA GLU A 132 20.30 -18.34 7.76
C GLU A 132 19.92 -18.14 9.23
N ALA A 133 20.87 -17.85 10.11
CA ALA A 133 20.58 -17.64 11.53
C ALA A 133 19.75 -16.36 11.74
N ALA A 134 20.21 -15.24 11.17
CA ALA A 134 19.47 -13.98 11.24
C ALA A 134 18.12 -14.06 10.50
N ALA A 135 18.05 -14.80 9.39
CA ALA A 135 16.82 -15.04 8.67
C ALA A 135 15.74 -15.67 9.56
N LYS A 136 16.10 -16.73 10.27
CA LYS A 136 15.19 -17.42 11.19
C LYS A 136 14.71 -16.51 12.30
N ASP A 137 15.61 -15.72 12.89
CA ASP A 137 15.25 -14.77 13.97
C ASP A 137 14.21 -13.74 13.48
N TRP A 138 14.33 -13.24 12.26
CA TRP A 138 13.36 -12.28 11.69
C TRP A 138 12.03 -12.94 11.35
N ILE A 139 12.06 -14.15 10.76
CA ILE A 139 10.86 -14.92 10.42
C ILE A 139 10.10 -15.32 11.69
N ASP A 140 10.81 -15.73 12.74
CA ASP A 140 10.23 -16.07 14.04
C ASP A 140 9.51 -14.87 14.66
N GLN A 141 10.14 -13.70 14.67
CA GLN A 141 9.49 -12.48 15.11
C GLN A 141 8.24 -12.13 14.30
N ALA A 142 8.28 -12.29 12.98
CA ALA A 142 7.10 -12.07 12.13
C ALA A 142 5.95 -13.04 12.47
N ALA A 143 6.28 -14.31 12.76
CA ALA A 143 5.31 -15.31 13.20
C ALA A 143 4.74 -15.00 14.58
N GLU A 144 5.56 -14.53 15.53
CA GLU A 144 5.12 -14.08 16.85
C GLU A 144 4.19 -12.87 16.76
N ASP A 145 4.44 -11.96 15.82
CA ASP A 145 3.56 -10.81 15.50
C ASP A 145 2.25 -11.24 14.81
N GLY A 146 2.07 -12.52 14.53
CA GLY A 146 0.84 -13.10 14.00
C GLY A 146 0.79 -13.24 12.48
N LEU A 147 1.91 -13.11 11.77
CA LEU A 147 1.95 -13.27 10.32
C LEU A 147 1.88 -14.76 9.94
N GLU A 148 0.75 -15.18 9.36
CA GLU A 148 0.47 -16.60 9.06
C GLU A 148 1.45 -17.22 8.04
N ILE A 149 1.92 -16.45 7.07
CA ILE A 149 2.90 -16.95 6.10
C ILE A 149 4.26 -17.23 6.77
N ALA A 150 4.63 -16.47 7.80
CA ALA A 150 5.84 -16.72 8.58
C ALA A 150 5.73 -18.03 9.37
N LYS A 151 4.57 -18.29 9.99
CA LYS A 151 4.31 -19.57 10.68
C LYS A 151 4.41 -20.76 9.72
N ARG A 152 3.85 -20.62 8.49
CA ARG A 152 3.98 -21.65 7.47
C ARG A 152 5.43 -21.95 7.10
N LEU A 153 6.25 -20.91 6.99
CA LEU A 153 7.66 -21.07 6.69
C LEU A 153 8.42 -21.77 7.85
N GLN A 154 8.07 -21.48 9.11
CA GLN A 154 8.56 -22.21 10.26
C GLN A 154 8.19 -23.71 10.20
N ASP A 155 6.91 -24.01 9.91
CA ASP A 155 6.40 -25.39 9.79
C ASP A 155 7.10 -26.16 8.67
N ALA A 156 7.49 -25.47 7.59
CA ALA A 156 8.29 -26.00 6.50
C ALA A 156 9.82 -26.04 6.81
N ASN A 157 10.22 -25.88 8.07
CA ASN A 157 11.61 -25.84 8.49
C ASN A 157 12.46 -24.81 7.73
N TYR A 158 11.86 -23.65 7.45
CA TYR A 158 12.45 -22.52 6.72
C TYR A 158 12.88 -22.86 5.29
N ASP A 159 12.19 -23.81 4.64
CA ASP A 159 12.40 -24.11 3.23
C ASP A 159 11.88 -22.93 2.37
N PRO A 160 12.79 -22.15 1.73
CA PRO A 160 12.38 -20.97 0.96
C PRO A 160 11.52 -21.30 -0.27
N ASP A 161 11.48 -22.57 -0.70
CA ASP A 161 10.64 -22.99 -1.81
C ASP A 161 9.16 -23.11 -1.41
N GLU A 162 8.87 -23.08 -0.08
CA GLU A 162 7.50 -23.09 0.43
C GLU A 162 6.77 -21.77 0.18
N VAL A 163 7.51 -20.67 0.03
CA VAL A 163 6.98 -19.34 -0.23
C VAL A 163 7.64 -18.73 -1.46
N THR A 164 6.86 -18.00 -2.25
CA THR A 164 7.40 -17.21 -3.36
C THR A 164 7.87 -15.84 -2.86
N PRO A 165 8.79 -15.15 -3.57
CA PRO A 165 9.19 -13.78 -3.24
C PRO A 165 8.02 -12.80 -3.23
N ASP A 166 7.04 -13.02 -4.11
CA ASP A 166 5.82 -12.24 -4.12
C ASP A 166 4.87 -12.75 -3.04
N ALA A 167 4.47 -11.88 -2.13
CA ALA A 167 3.49 -12.17 -1.09
C ALA A 167 2.14 -12.65 -1.67
N ASP A 168 1.85 -12.34 -2.91
CA ASP A 168 0.74 -12.88 -3.70
C ASP A 168 1.05 -14.30 -4.17
N ASN A 169 1.13 -15.16 -3.26
CA ASN A 169 1.48 -16.54 -3.37
C ASN A 169 0.52 -17.29 -4.30
N TRP A 170 0.72 -17.18 -5.61
CA TRP A 170 -0.09 -17.86 -6.63
C TRP A 170 -0.17 -19.38 -6.39
N LYS A 171 0.84 -19.99 -5.74
CA LYS A 171 0.87 -21.40 -5.37
C LYS A 171 -0.26 -21.77 -4.41
N TYR A 172 -0.75 -20.82 -3.64
CA TYR A 172 -1.80 -21.01 -2.63
C TYR A 172 -3.05 -20.14 -2.88
N ALA A 173 -3.00 -19.27 -3.86
CA ALA A 173 -4.20 -18.57 -4.31
C ALA A 173 -5.15 -19.61 -4.92
N PRO A 174 -6.42 -19.67 -4.49
CA PRO A 174 -7.38 -20.51 -5.18
C PRO A 174 -7.42 -20.05 -6.64
N MET A 175 -7.06 -20.94 -7.55
CA MET A 175 -7.27 -20.69 -8.97
C MET A 175 -8.77 -20.87 -9.23
N PHE A 176 -9.55 -19.76 -8.92
CA PHE A 176 -10.97 -19.56 -9.19
C PHE A 176 -11.93 -20.67 -8.73
#